data_e5a411484f0aa29a7379557ef8063d1b
#
_entry.id   e5a411484f0aa29a7379557ef8063d1b
#
_cell.length_a   1.000
_cell.length_b   1.000
_cell.length_c   1.000
_cell.angle_alpha   90.00
_cell.angle_beta   90.00
_cell.angle_gamma   90.00
#
_symmetry.space_group_name_H-M   'P 1'
#
loop_
_entity.id
_entity.type
_entity.pdbx_description
1 polymer ?
#
loop_
_entity_poly.entity_id
_entity_poly.type
_entity_poly.pdbx_seq_one_letter_code
_entity_poly.pdbx_strand_id
1 'polypeptide(L)'
;MALNRRELLQWMGGACSALALGKFARGQASAPGNFLPTRQSLQGYRIPDWFRDAKFGIWAHWGPQSAIEDGDWYARNMYIQGSEQYLYHAETYGHPSKVGYKDLVNNWKAAKWDPEHLMGLYKKAGAKYFVSMGVHHDNFDLWDSKYTRWNAVNMGPKKDVVGIWQKAARNHGLRFGVSEHLWISYKWFAVSHGADKTGPLAGVSYDGADAQFADLYHDAGCVQFAAKLDWNDNGIPDTWRQHYLDRMTDLIDKYQPDLLYTDGHLPFEEYGLKMVAHLYNVSAQLHGGQVESIYTSKENSDCAIGTCLLDHERGVSDGIAANPWQTDTCIGQWHYKRGQKYKTSKKVIDLLTDIVSKNGNLLLNFPLPNSGELDIEEMNTLDGITAWMAVNSEGIYGTRPWKIYGEGPSTKVKIVAGNFNEDKQKDLTAEDVRFTAKNSTIYAFVMGWPEKAAVVNALGLGSPQGAGKILKVELLGGRGDVKWRQDDAGLRVEMPAEKISDVGITLKVETA
;
A
#
# COMPACT_ATOMS: atom_id res chain seq x y z
N MET A 1 -37.26 16.98 37.02
CA MET A 1 -37.56 18.25 36.34
C MET A 1 -36.66 18.37 35.17
N ALA A 2 -37.21 18.20 33.97
CA ALA A 2 -36.48 18.26 32.73
C ALA A 2 -36.40 19.71 32.24
N LEU A 3 -35.21 20.24 32.06
CA LEU A 3 -34.98 21.59 31.54
C LEU A 3 -35.29 21.61 30.02
N ASN A 4 -36.06 22.60 29.63
CA ASN A 4 -36.63 22.81 28.31
C ASN A 4 -35.59 23.46 27.37
N ARG A 5 -35.58 23.05 26.11
CA ARG A 5 -34.68 23.46 25.00
C ARG A 5 -34.60 25.00 24.80
N ARG A 6 -35.47 25.76 25.38
CA ARG A 6 -35.55 27.23 25.27
C ARG A 6 -34.62 27.97 26.22
N GLU A 7 -34.24 27.36 27.32
CA GLU A 7 -33.35 27.95 28.33
C GLU A 7 -31.88 27.80 28.03
N LEU A 8 -31.53 26.85 27.14
CA LEU A 8 -30.14 26.65 26.66
C LEU A 8 -29.68 27.70 25.62
N LEU A 9 -30.62 28.43 25.01
CA LEU A 9 -30.35 29.44 23.98
C LEU A 9 -30.20 30.85 24.49
N GLN A 10 -30.45 31.11 25.78
CA GLN A 10 -30.34 32.47 26.37
C GLN A 10 -28.99 32.72 27.05
N TRP A 11 -28.08 31.77 27.13
CA TRP A 11 -26.74 31.95 27.69
C TRP A 11 -25.62 32.15 26.66
N MET A 12 -25.94 32.33 25.39
CA MET A 12 -24.98 32.58 24.32
C MET A 12 -25.11 33.97 23.69
N GLY A 13 -25.44 34.98 24.50
CA GLY A 13 -25.54 36.35 24.06
C GLY A 13 -24.89 37.30 25.03
N GLY A 14 -23.61 37.60 24.89
CA GLY A 14 -22.99 38.74 25.56
C GLY A 14 -21.59 38.48 26.06
N ALA A 15 -20.58 38.73 25.24
CA ALA A 15 -19.36 39.44 25.66
C ALA A 15 -18.46 39.63 24.41
N CYS A 16 -18.23 40.89 24.13
CA CYS A 16 -17.34 41.42 23.11
C CYS A 16 -15.87 41.09 23.35
N SER A 17 -15.18 40.90 22.24
CA SER A 17 -13.83 41.40 21.92
C SER A 17 -12.77 41.30 23.02
N ALA A 18 -11.96 40.26 22.98
CA ALA A 18 -10.57 40.35 23.33
C ALA A 18 -9.80 39.47 22.34
N LEU A 19 -9.04 40.10 21.46
CA LEU A 19 -7.97 39.52 20.67
C LEU A 19 -6.96 38.90 21.63
N ALA A 20 -7.13 37.62 21.96
CA ALA A 20 -6.10 36.81 22.54
C ALA A 20 -5.49 36.00 21.39
N LEU A 21 -4.35 36.48 20.92
CA LEU A 21 -3.39 35.66 20.21
C LEU A 21 -3.11 34.41 21.03
N GLY A 22 -3.89 33.36 20.77
CA GLY A 22 -3.64 32.05 21.31
C GLY A 22 -2.29 31.59 20.74
N LYS A 23 -1.25 31.67 21.57
CA LYS A 23 -0.04 30.88 21.37
C LYS A 23 -0.52 29.43 21.24
N PHE A 24 -0.56 28.96 20.01
CA PHE A 24 -0.56 27.51 19.79
C PHE A 24 0.64 26.99 20.61
N ALA A 25 0.34 26.26 21.67
CA ALA A 25 1.32 25.50 22.39
C ALA A 25 2.01 24.62 21.33
N ARG A 26 3.19 25.00 20.89
CA ARG A 26 4.13 24.09 20.26
C ARG A 26 4.31 23.01 21.29
N GLY A 27 3.64 21.85 21.06
CA GLY A 27 3.98 20.66 21.79
C GLY A 27 5.50 20.55 21.78
N GLN A 28 6.10 20.39 22.94
CA GLN A 28 7.52 20.13 23.03
C GLN A 28 7.80 18.98 22.09
N ALA A 29 8.50 19.26 20.99
CA ALA A 29 9.06 18.19 20.16
C ALA A 29 9.89 17.35 21.13
N SER A 30 9.53 16.07 21.29
CA SER A 30 10.36 15.10 21.98
C SER A 30 11.78 15.21 21.44
N ALA A 31 12.77 15.11 22.30
CA ALA A 31 14.18 15.12 21.87
C ALA A 31 14.33 14.12 20.70
N PRO A 32 15.08 14.47 19.64
CA PRO A 32 15.20 13.61 18.48
C PRO A 32 15.58 12.18 18.89
N GLY A 33 14.80 11.18 18.47
CA GLY A 33 15.12 9.78 18.70
C GLY A 33 14.79 9.19 20.07
N ASN A 34 13.79 9.71 20.78
CA ASN A 34 13.40 9.15 22.08
C ASN A 34 11.87 8.94 22.18
N PHE A 35 11.32 8.11 21.28
CA PHE A 35 9.94 7.70 21.34
C PHE A 35 9.73 6.65 22.41
N LEU A 36 8.80 6.90 23.31
CA LEU A 36 8.30 5.92 24.27
C LEU A 36 7.18 5.08 23.62
N PRO A 37 6.96 3.84 24.07
CA PRO A 37 5.90 2.97 23.53
C PRO A 37 4.52 3.39 24.06
N THR A 38 4.14 4.62 23.77
CA THR A 38 2.84 5.19 24.17
C THR A 38 2.27 6.00 23.02
N ARG A 39 0.95 5.96 22.84
CA ARG A 39 0.27 6.77 21.82
C ARG A 39 0.62 8.26 21.95
N GLN A 40 0.71 8.78 23.18
CA GLN A 40 1.10 10.16 23.40
C GLN A 40 2.49 10.51 22.87
N SER A 41 3.48 9.65 23.11
CA SER A 41 4.85 9.87 22.60
C SER A 41 4.91 9.79 21.08
N LEU A 42 4.21 8.81 20.50
CA LEU A 42 4.18 8.60 19.04
C LEU A 42 3.49 9.72 18.26
N GLN A 43 2.62 10.52 18.89
CA GLN A 43 2.02 11.72 18.27
C GLN A 43 3.06 12.77 17.84
N GLY A 44 4.28 12.70 18.38
CA GLY A 44 5.41 13.52 17.94
C GLY A 44 5.95 13.16 16.55
N TYR A 45 5.56 12.01 16.00
CA TYR A 45 5.98 11.55 14.67
C TYR A 45 5.51 12.49 13.55
N ARG A 46 6.32 12.62 12.52
CA ARG A 46 5.98 13.34 11.30
C ARG A 46 6.37 12.49 10.10
N ILE A 47 5.45 12.36 9.16
CA ILE A 47 5.69 11.64 7.91
C ILE A 47 6.83 12.36 7.16
N PRO A 48 7.93 11.66 6.84
CA PRO A 48 9.09 12.28 6.20
C PRO A 48 8.77 12.76 4.79
N ASP A 49 9.44 13.85 4.39
CA ASP A 49 9.19 14.50 3.10
C ASP A 49 9.49 13.60 1.90
N TRP A 50 10.49 12.70 2.04
CA TRP A 50 10.80 11.77 0.96
C TRP A 50 9.58 10.96 0.53
N PHE A 51 8.71 10.54 1.47
CA PHE A 51 7.51 9.78 1.16
C PHE A 51 6.48 10.63 0.41
N ARG A 52 6.27 11.85 0.91
CA ARG A 52 5.36 12.81 0.27
C ARG A 52 5.76 13.14 -1.17
N ASP A 53 7.05 13.03 -1.49
CA ASP A 53 7.61 13.30 -2.81
C ASP A 53 7.70 12.05 -3.69
N ALA A 54 7.78 10.88 -3.10
CA ALA A 54 7.96 9.59 -3.78
C ALA A 54 6.77 9.17 -4.66
N LYS A 55 5.54 9.32 -4.17
CA LYS A 55 4.28 9.09 -4.86
C LYS A 55 4.01 7.66 -5.36
N PHE A 56 5.04 6.91 -5.74
CA PHE A 56 4.91 5.59 -6.34
C PHE A 56 5.95 4.61 -5.77
N GLY A 57 5.48 3.49 -5.25
CA GLY A 57 6.26 2.36 -4.83
C GLY A 57 5.80 1.07 -5.48
N ILE A 58 6.68 0.07 -5.51
CA ILE A 58 6.36 -1.28 -5.97
C ILE A 58 6.54 -2.26 -4.83
N TRP A 59 5.69 -3.25 -4.79
CA TRP A 59 5.67 -4.31 -3.78
C TRP A 59 5.83 -5.67 -4.44
N ALA A 60 6.61 -6.55 -3.82
CA ALA A 60 6.63 -7.97 -4.14
C ALA A 60 5.98 -8.75 -2.99
N HIS A 61 4.70 -9.06 -3.12
CA HIS A 61 3.95 -9.96 -2.25
C HIS A 61 4.28 -11.39 -2.66
N TRP A 62 5.44 -11.89 -2.23
CA TRP A 62 6.08 -13.08 -2.77
C TRP A 62 6.70 -13.92 -1.66
N GLY A 63 6.39 -15.20 -1.64
CA GLY A 63 6.84 -16.14 -0.62
C GLY A 63 6.42 -17.56 -0.97
N PRO A 64 6.46 -18.50 0.00
CA PRO A 64 6.18 -19.92 -0.28
C PRO A 64 4.77 -20.19 -0.78
N GLN A 65 3.78 -19.32 -0.52
CA GLN A 65 2.45 -19.45 -1.14
C GLN A 65 2.48 -19.30 -2.65
N SER A 66 3.42 -18.51 -3.19
CA SER A 66 3.63 -18.38 -4.64
C SER A 66 4.20 -19.64 -5.30
N ALA A 67 4.69 -20.62 -4.51
CA ALA A 67 5.23 -21.87 -5.05
C ALA A 67 4.18 -22.71 -5.79
N ILE A 68 2.94 -22.57 -5.41
CA ILE A 68 1.82 -23.35 -5.95
C ILE A 68 1.21 -22.65 -7.17
N GLU A 69 1.35 -21.32 -7.24
CA GLU A 69 0.83 -20.50 -8.32
C GLU A 69 -0.70 -20.60 -8.48
N ASP A 70 -1.40 -20.74 -7.36
CA ASP A 70 -2.87 -20.83 -7.29
C ASP A 70 -3.50 -19.71 -6.44
N GLY A 71 -2.84 -18.56 -6.41
CA GLY A 71 -3.38 -17.35 -5.83
C GLY A 71 -3.20 -17.20 -4.33
N ASP A 72 -3.90 -16.20 -3.79
CA ASP A 72 -3.72 -15.77 -2.42
C ASP A 72 -4.37 -16.71 -1.41
N TRP A 73 -3.82 -16.72 -0.17
CA TRP A 73 -4.30 -17.54 0.94
C TRP A 73 -4.26 -19.04 0.73
N TYR A 74 -3.48 -19.52 -0.22
CA TYR A 74 -3.38 -20.97 -0.49
C TYR A 74 -3.07 -21.77 0.77
N ALA A 75 -2.11 -21.34 1.60
CA ALA A 75 -1.70 -22.01 2.82
C ALA A 75 -2.82 -22.21 3.85
N ARG A 76 -3.86 -21.39 3.81
CA ARG A 76 -5.07 -21.54 4.63
C ARG A 76 -6.13 -22.36 3.91
N ASN A 77 -6.44 -21.98 2.67
CA ASN A 77 -7.62 -22.49 1.99
C ASN A 77 -7.47 -23.96 1.58
N MET A 78 -6.23 -24.47 1.45
CA MET A 78 -5.98 -25.90 1.27
C MET A 78 -6.49 -26.77 2.43
N TYR A 79 -6.78 -26.19 3.60
CA TYR A 79 -7.36 -26.83 4.76
C TYR A 79 -8.88 -26.60 4.92
N ILE A 80 -9.52 -26.00 3.94
CA ILE A 80 -10.98 -25.73 3.96
C ILE A 80 -11.66 -26.66 2.96
N GLN A 81 -12.17 -27.78 3.43
CA GLN A 81 -12.83 -28.78 2.57
C GLN A 81 -13.87 -28.14 1.65
N GLY A 82 -13.72 -28.35 0.33
CA GLY A 82 -14.61 -27.85 -0.71
C GLY A 82 -14.24 -26.48 -1.26
N SER A 83 -13.22 -25.80 -0.73
CA SER A 83 -12.67 -24.62 -1.40
C SER A 83 -11.99 -25.01 -2.72
N GLU A 84 -11.85 -24.08 -3.66
CA GLU A 84 -11.14 -24.29 -4.93
C GLU A 84 -9.71 -24.80 -4.67
N GLN A 85 -9.01 -24.18 -3.74
CA GLN A 85 -7.62 -24.51 -3.41
C GLN A 85 -7.48 -25.84 -2.66
N TYR A 86 -8.47 -26.23 -1.84
CA TYR A 86 -8.52 -27.56 -1.24
C TYR A 86 -8.69 -28.63 -2.32
N LEU A 87 -9.62 -28.45 -3.28
CA LEU A 87 -9.86 -29.41 -4.35
C LEU A 87 -8.63 -29.57 -5.23
N TYR A 88 -8.01 -28.45 -5.62
CA TYR A 88 -6.75 -28.46 -6.37
C TYR A 88 -5.64 -29.17 -5.59
N HIS A 89 -5.51 -28.90 -4.29
CA HIS A 89 -4.50 -29.50 -3.43
C HIS A 89 -4.67 -31.01 -3.31
N ALA A 90 -5.89 -31.46 -3.03
CA ALA A 90 -6.22 -32.86 -2.86
C ALA A 90 -5.96 -33.68 -4.14
N GLU A 91 -6.24 -33.10 -5.30
CA GLU A 91 -5.98 -33.69 -6.61
C GLU A 91 -4.49 -33.73 -6.96
N THR A 92 -3.77 -32.65 -6.69
CA THR A 92 -2.39 -32.45 -7.15
C THR A 92 -1.35 -33.06 -6.21
N TYR A 93 -1.53 -32.87 -4.89
CA TYR A 93 -0.55 -33.22 -3.87
C TYR A 93 -1.05 -34.31 -2.91
N GLY A 94 -2.35 -34.52 -2.84
CA GLY A 94 -2.99 -35.43 -1.92
C GLY A 94 -3.68 -34.71 -0.76
N HIS A 95 -4.32 -35.52 0.10
CA HIS A 95 -5.11 -35.00 1.21
C HIS A 95 -4.25 -34.25 2.25
N PRO A 96 -4.72 -33.11 2.83
CA PRO A 96 -3.96 -32.30 3.79
C PRO A 96 -3.52 -33.02 5.08
N SER A 97 -4.08 -34.20 5.39
CA SER A 97 -3.56 -35.06 6.46
C SER A 97 -2.28 -35.82 6.10
N LYS A 98 -1.87 -35.80 4.85
CA LYS A 98 -0.68 -36.54 4.33
C LYS A 98 0.37 -35.58 3.77
N VAL A 99 -0.07 -34.60 3.00
CA VAL A 99 0.79 -33.56 2.43
C VAL A 99 0.19 -32.21 2.87
N GLY A 100 0.84 -31.54 3.79
CA GLY A 100 0.41 -30.24 4.29
C GLY A 100 1.24 -29.09 3.76
N TYR A 101 0.93 -27.89 4.22
CA TYR A 101 1.66 -26.68 3.80
C TYR A 101 3.15 -26.79 4.11
N LYS A 102 3.54 -27.32 5.26
CA LYS A 102 4.94 -27.58 5.65
C LYS A 102 5.76 -28.33 4.59
N ASP A 103 5.09 -29.21 3.84
CA ASP A 103 5.74 -30.03 2.80
C ASP A 103 5.93 -29.21 1.50
N LEU A 104 5.06 -28.19 1.28
CA LEU A 104 5.05 -27.37 0.08
C LEU A 104 6.03 -26.19 0.13
N VAL A 105 6.43 -25.71 1.30
CA VAL A 105 7.33 -24.55 1.42
C VAL A 105 8.64 -24.75 0.65
N ASN A 106 9.14 -26.01 0.55
CA ASN A 106 10.34 -26.33 -0.22
C ASN A 106 10.12 -26.35 -1.74
N ASN A 107 8.88 -26.22 -2.22
CA ASN A 107 8.59 -26.07 -3.66
C ASN A 107 8.85 -24.64 -4.14
N TRP A 108 8.95 -23.68 -3.21
CA TRP A 108 9.38 -22.35 -3.55
C TRP A 108 10.87 -22.33 -3.88
N LYS A 109 11.21 -22.19 -5.15
CA LYS A 109 12.59 -22.36 -5.65
C LYS A 109 13.27 -21.04 -5.97
N ALA A 110 12.54 -20.02 -6.37
CA ALA A 110 13.13 -18.74 -6.81
C ALA A 110 14.28 -18.96 -7.81
N ALA A 111 14.11 -19.93 -8.75
CA ALA A 111 15.21 -20.46 -9.55
C ALA A 111 15.78 -19.45 -10.55
N LYS A 112 14.96 -18.46 -10.95
CA LYS A 112 15.31 -17.43 -11.92
C LYS A 112 15.27 -16.03 -11.33
N TRP A 113 15.16 -15.94 -10.00
CA TRP A 113 15.08 -14.66 -9.33
C TRP A 113 16.36 -13.85 -9.46
N ASP A 114 16.27 -12.74 -10.17
CA ASP A 114 17.30 -11.72 -10.31
C ASP A 114 16.82 -10.39 -9.72
N PRO A 115 17.11 -10.11 -8.45
CA PRO A 115 16.65 -8.92 -7.77
C PRO A 115 17.24 -7.62 -8.34
N GLU A 116 18.47 -7.64 -8.85
CA GLU A 116 19.08 -6.45 -9.46
C GLU A 116 18.38 -6.09 -10.79
N HIS A 117 18.08 -7.09 -11.61
CA HIS A 117 17.32 -6.88 -12.84
C HIS A 117 15.93 -6.31 -12.54
N LEU A 118 15.19 -6.93 -11.62
CA LEU A 118 13.85 -6.48 -11.23
C LEU A 118 13.85 -5.06 -10.66
N MET A 119 14.82 -4.73 -9.79
CA MET A 119 14.95 -3.34 -9.28
C MET A 119 15.25 -2.35 -10.39
N GLY A 120 16.05 -2.74 -11.40
CA GLY A 120 16.29 -1.94 -12.58
C GLY A 120 15.01 -1.64 -13.36
N LEU A 121 14.16 -2.67 -13.57
CA LEU A 121 12.85 -2.53 -14.21
C LEU A 121 11.91 -1.64 -13.40
N TYR A 122 11.79 -1.86 -12.09
CA TYR A 122 10.91 -1.10 -11.20
C TYR A 122 11.34 0.36 -11.10
N LYS A 123 12.63 0.63 -10.99
CA LYS A 123 13.16 2.00 -11.03
C LYS A 123 12.85 2.68 -12.36
N LYS A 124 13.02 1.98 -13.48
CA LYS A 124 12.70 2.51 -14.82
C LYS A 124 11.20 2.81 -14.96
N ALA A 125 10.34 1.98 -14.39
CA ALA A 125 8.90 2.25 -14.31
C ALA A 125 8.53 3.41 -13.38
N GLY A 126 9.50 3.95 -12.65
CA GLY A 126 9.35 5.15 -11.84
C GLY A 126 9.19 4.92 -10.34
N ALA A 127 9.30 3.70 -9.84
CA ALA A 127 9.26 3.46 -8.40
C ALA A 127 10.35 4.27 -7.66
N LYS A 128 9.98 4.82 -6.51
CA LYS A 128 10.87 5.53 -5.59
C LYS A 128 11.16 4.73 -4.32
N TYR A 129 10.31 3.77 -4.03
CA TYR A 129 10.50 2.81 -2.95
C TYR A 129 10.02 1.43 -3.39
N PHE A 130 10.58 0.42 -2.77
CA PHE A 130 10.22 -0.98 -2.97
C PHE A 130 9.93 -1.62 -1.63
N VAL A 131 8.88 -2.42 -1.55
CA VAL A 131 8.50 -3.17 -0.36
C VAL A 131 8.67 -4.66 -0.64
N SER A 132 9.46 -5.34 0.20
CA SER A 132 9.51 -6.80 0.26
C SER A 132 8.48 -7.31 1.25
N MET A 133 7.83 -8.42 0.97
CA MET A 133 7.20 -9.15 2.04
C MET A 133 8.28 -9.68 3.00
N GLY A 134 8.09 -9.49 4.30
CA GLY A 134 8.92 -10.11 5.35
C GLY A 134 8.31 -11.42 5.82
N VAL A 135 7.02 -11.39 6.15
CA VAL A 135 6.26 -12.57 6.59
C VAL A 135 4.79 -12.35 6.26
N HIS A 136 4.13 -13.42 5.79
CA HIS A 136 2.68 -13.44 5.59
C HIS A 136 1.98 -14.11 6.78
N HIS A 137 0.65 -14.27 6.73
CA HIS A 137 -0.12 -14.99 7.75
C HIS A 137 0.29 -16.46 7.89
N ASP A 138 1.03 -17.01 6.93
CA ASP A 138 1.52 -18.37 6.87
C ASP A 138 2.70 -18.68 7.81
N ASN A 139 3.08 -17.70 8.65
CA ASN A 139 4.07 -17.86 9.71
C ASN A 139 5.48 -18.24 9.22
N PHE A 140 5.80 -17.93 7.95
CA PHE A 140 7.07 -18.23 7.33
C PHE A 140 7.89 -16.97 7.08
N ASP A 141 9.04 -16.82 7.75
CA ASP A 141 9.90 -15.64 7.63
C ASP A 141 10.72 -15.65 6.34
N LEU A 142 10.74 -14.55 5.61
CA LEU A 142 11.51 -14.42 4.38
C LEU A 142 12.94 -13.90 4.61
N TRP A 143 13.36 -13.79 5.86
CA TRP A 143 14.69 -13.36 6.26
C TRP A 143 15.40 -14.41 7.12
N ASP A 144 16.65 -14.17 7.43
CA ASP A 144 17.46 -14.96 8.38
C ASP A 144 17.00 -14.71 9.84
N SER A 145 15.80 -15.18 10.13
CA SER A 145 15.19 -15.07 11.47
C SER A 145 15.81 -16.06 12.43
N LYS A 146 16.17 -15.58 13.62
CA LYS A 146 16.63 -16.43 14.71
C LYS A 146 15.53 -17.01 15.61
N TYR A 147 14.28 -16.59 15.35
CA TYR A 147 13.14 -16.92 16.22
C TYR A 147 12.29 -18.08 15.69
N THR A 148 12.44 -18.44 14.44
CA THR A 148 11.76 -19.60 13.84
C THR A 148 12.66 -20.36 12.88
N ARG A 149 12.54 -21.70 12.84
CA ARG A 149 13.18 -22.53 11.81
C ARG A 149 12.49 -22.41 10.45
N TRP A 150 11.23 -21.93 10.44
CA TRP A 150 10.41 -21.74 9.23
C TRP A 150 10.77 -20.40 8.59
N ASN A 151 11.90 -20.42 7.89
CA ASN A 151 12.39 -19.22 7.22
C ASN A 151 13.08 -19.55 5.87
N ALA A 152 13.21 -18.54 5.03
CA ALA A 152 13.72 -18.67 3.66
C ALA A 152 15.21 -19.05 3.57
N VAL A 153 15.96 -18.92 4.65
CA VAL A 153 17.38 -19.35 4.71
C VAL A 153 17.48 -20.86 4.95
N ASN A 154 16.59 -21.40 5.77
CA ASN A 154 16.57 -22.82 6.09
C ASN A 154 15.84 -23.65 5.02
N MET A 155 14.79 -23.08 4.41
CA MET A 155 13.85 -23.78 3.52
C MET A 155 13.60 -22.99 2.24
N GLY A 156 12.99 -23.64 1.25
CA GLY A 156 12.67 -23.00 -0.02
C GLY A 156 13.92 -22.60 -0.79
N PRO A 157 14.11 -21.31 -1.11
CA PRO A 157 15.23 -20.83 -1.91
C PRO A 157 16.57 -20.86 -1.18
N LYS A 158 16.56 -21.07 0.14
CA LYS A 158 17.75 -21.05 1.03
C LYS A 158 18.56 -19.77 0.90
N LYS A 159 17.86 -18.64 0.98
CA LYS A 159 18.40 -17.30 0.81
C LYS A 159 17.72 -16.35 1.83
N ASP A 160 18.47 -15.36 2.31
CA ASP A 160 17.90 -14.21 2.98
C ASP A 160 17.22 -13.29 1.95
N VAL A 161 15.95 -13.56 1.68
CA VAL A 161 15.20 -12.87 0.62
C VAL A 161 15.03 -11.39 0.92
N VAL A 162 14.72 -11.03 2.17
CA VAL A 162 14.58 -9.63 2.60
C VAL A 162 15.88 -8.87 2.45
N GLY A 163 16.99 -9.44 2.92
CA GLY A 163 18.30 -8.80 2.83
C GLY A 163 18.79 -8.64 1.39
N ILE A 164 18.51 -9.62 0.53
CA ILE A 164 18.86 -9.54 -0.89
C ILE A 164 18.04 -8.47 -1.61
N TRP A 165 16.72 -8.38 -1.36
CA TRP A 165 15.87 -7.32 -1.86
C TRP A 165 16.32 -5.94 -1.39
N GLN A 166 16.65 -5.81 -0.08
CA GLN A 166 17.15 -4.55 0.47
C GLN A 166 18.40 -4.08 -0.27
N LYS A 167 19.38 -4.99 -0.43
CA LYS A 167 20.63 -4.67 -1.12
C LYS A 167 20.37 -4.18 -2.55
N ALA A 168 19.55 -4.90 -3.31
CA ALA A 168 19.19 -4.52 -4.67
C ALA A 168 18.47 -3.17 -4.72
N ALA A 169 17.48 -2.93 -3.85
CA ALA A 169 16.78 -1.66 -3.78
C ALA A 169 17.75 -0.49 -3.48
N ARG A 170 18.64 -0.66 -2.49
CA ARG A 170 19.65 0.34 -2.15
C ARG A 170 20.65 0.59 -3.29
N ASN A 171 21.10 -0.44 -4.00
CA ASN A 171 21.99 -0.32 -5.17
C ASN A 171 21.35 0.52 -6.27
N HIS A 172 20.04 0.42 -6.43
CA HIS A 172 19.27 1.22 -7.39
C HIS A 172 18.81 2.57 -6.83
N GLY A 173 19.15 2.93 -5.60
CA GLY A 173 18.77 4.19 -4.95
C GLY A 173 17.28 4.29 -4.62
N LEU A 174 16.62 3.15 -4.43
CA LEU A 174 15.24 3.08 -3.92
C LEU A 174 15.25 3.04 -2.39
N ARG A 175 14.24 3.67 -1.77
CA ARG A 175 13.92 3.42 -0.38
C ARG A 175 13.40 1.99 -0.23
N PHE A 176 13.68 1.34 0.92
CA PHE A 176 13.33 -0.05 1.14
C PHE A 176 12.34 -0.21 2.29
N GLY A 177 11.25 -0.89 2.02
CA GLY A 177 10.24 -1.26 3.01
C GLY A 177 10.11 -2.77 3.19
N VAL A 178 9.49 -3.16 4.28
CA VAL A 178 9.11 -4.55 4.56
C VAL A 178 7.67 -4.60 5.02
N SER A 179 6.91 -5.58 4.56
CA SER A 179 5.55 -5.84 5.03
C SER A 179 5.49 -7.05 5.95
N GLU A 180 4.66 -6.93 6.97
CA GLU A 180 4.33 -8.01 7.88
C GLU A 180 2.82 -8.23 7.93
N HIS A 181 2.40 -9.49 8.00
CA HIS A 181 1.03 -9.95 8.13
C HIS A 181 0.91 -10.98 9.28
N LEU A 182 1.95 -11.02 10.12
CA LEU A 182 2.16 -12.10 11.10
C LEU A 182 1.16 -12.06 12.26
N TRP A 183 0.69 -10.87 12.65
CA TRP A 183 -0.06 -10.66 13.88
C TRP A 183 -1.30 -11.57 14.00
N ILE A 184 -2.01 -11.81 12.88
CA ILE A 184 -3.25 -12.63 12.83
C ILE A 184 -2.97 -14.11 12.61
N SER A 185 -1.72 -14.51 12.35
CA SER A 185 -1.36 -15.88 11.98
C SER A 185 -1.93 -16.93 12.93
N TYR A 186 -1.94 -16.66 14.24
CA TYR A 186 -2.49 -17.56 15.26
C TYR A 186 -3.95 -17.94 15.02
N LYS A 187 -4.76 -17.03 14.52
CA LYS A 187 -6.15 -17.29 14.13
C LYS A 187 -6.27 -17.77 12.71
N TRP A 188 -5.43 -17.23 11.83
CA TRP A 188 -5.51 -17.50 10.40
C TRP A 188 -5.19 -18.97 10.09
N PHE A 189 -4.20 -19.55 10.76
CA PHE A 189 -3.80 -20.94 10.56
C PHE A 189 -4.65 -21.97 11.33
N ALA A 190 -5.55 -21.55 12.18
CA ALA A 190 -6.38 -22.45 13.01
C ALA A 190 -7.11 -23.55 12.23
N VAL A 191 -7.45 -23.31 10.95
CA VAL A 191 -8.09 -24.27 10.05
C VAL A 191 -7.22 -25.51 9.77
N SER A 192 -5.90 -25.39 9.86
CA SER A 192 -4.96 -26.50 9.65
C SER A 192 -5.06 -27.60 10.69
N HIS A 193 -5.67 -27.31 11.85
CA HIS A 193 -5.96 -28.29 12.89
C HIS A 193 -7.28 -29.02 12.69
N GLY A 194 -7.99 -28.73 11.60
CA GLY A 194 -9.29 -29.32 11.29
C GLY A 194 -9.22 -30.72 10.71
N ALA A 195 -10.33 -31.14 10.14
CA ALA A 195 -10.48 -32.40 9.42
C ALA A 195 -11.60 -32.27 8.39
N ASP A 196 -11.62 -33.13 7.41
CA ASP A 196 -12.78 -33.26 6.53
C ASP A 196 -14.04 -33.57 7.29
N LYS A 197 -15.15 -32.98 6.90
CA LYS A 197 -16.49 -33.21 7.45
C LYS A 197 -17.21 -34.39 6.77
N THR A 198 -16.84 -34.67 5.52
CA THR A 198 -17.48 -35.68 4.67
C THR A 198 -16.42 -36.41 3.84
N GLY A 199 -16.84 -37.57 3.26
CA GLY A 199 -15.97 -38.35 2.39
C GLY A 199 -15.14 -39.40 3.12
N PRO A 200 -14.24 -40.11 2.38
CA PRO A 200 -13.52 -41.30 2.92
C PRO A 200 -12.56 -40.97 4.07
N LEU A 201 -12.11 -39.72 4.17
CA LEU A 201 -11.19 -39.23 5.20
C LEU A 201 -11.86 -38.32 6.22
N ALA A 202 -13.19 -38.36 6.31
CA ALA A 202 -13.92 -37.57 7.31
C ALA A 202 -13.42 -37.90 8.74
N GLY A 203 -13.13 -36.82 9.49
CA GLY A 203 -12.61 -36.91 10.86
C GLY A 203 -11.10 -37.21 10.97
N VAL A 204 -10.41 -37.40 9.86
CA VAL A 204 -8.95 -37.55 9.87
C VAL A 204 -8.33 -36.17 9.96
N SER A 205 -7.64 -35.89 11.07
CA SER A 205 -7.02 -34.58 11.31
C SER A 205 -6.04 -34.21 10.20
N TYR A 206 -6.05 -32.95 9.83
CA TYR A 206 -5.01 -32.38 8.98
C TYR A 206 -3.66 -32.29 9.71
N ASP A 207 -2.58 -32.13 8.98
CA ASP A 207 -1.21 -32.16 9.51
C ASP A 207 -0.89 -31.02 10.50
N GLY A 208 -1.62 -29.92 10.46
CA GLY A 208 -1.47 -28.84 11.45
C GLY A 208 -1.85 -29.22 12.88
N ALA A 209 -2.61 -30.31 13.07
CA ALA A 209 -2.90 -30.86 14.40
C ALA A 209 -1.70 -31.63 15.03
N ASP A 210 -0.64 -31.91 14.27
CA ASP A 210 0.56 -32.55 14.79
C ASP A 210 1.40 -31.52 15.58
N ALA A 211 1.53 -31.74 16.89
CA ALA A 211 2.25 -30.84 17.80
C ALA A 211 3.74 -30.66 17.45
N GLN A 212 4.35 -31.53 16.63
CA GLN A 212 5.72 -31.38 16.13
C GLN A 212 5.89 -30.15 15.24
N PHE A 213 4.80 -29.66 14.66
CA PHE A 213 4.77 -28.51 13.76
C PHE A 213 4.03 -27.30 14.34
N ALA A 214 3.84 -27.27 15.67
CA ALA A 214 3.20 -26.14 16.36
C ALA A 214 3.98 -24.82 16.19
N ASP A 215 5.25 -24.87 15.86
CA ASP A 215 6.07 -23.72 15.54
C ASP A 215 5.76 -23.10 14.15
N LEU A 216 5.00 -23.83 13.30
CA LEU A 216 4.41 -23.32 12.06
C LEU A 216 2.91 -23.07 12.21
N TYR A 217 2.16 -24.09 12.65
CA TYR A 217 0.69 -24.08 12.66
C TYR A 217 0.07 -23.58 13.95
N HIS A 218 0.89 -23.19 14.92
CA HIS A 218 0.53 -22.86 16.31
C HIS A 218 0.13 -24.04 17.16
N ASP A 219 -0.08 -23.82 18.44
CA ASP A 219 -0.54 -24.84 19.36
C ASP A 219 -2.06 -25.07 19.25
N ALA A 220 -2.55 -26.14 19.89
CA ALA A 220 -3.97 -26.49 19.82
C ALA A 220 -4.92 -25.41 20.40
N GLY A 221 -4.40 -24.41 21.10
CA GLY A 221 -5.20 -23.28 21.57
C GLY A 221 -5.80 -22.44 20.44
N CYS A 222 -5.19 -22.48 19.25
CA CYS A 222 -5.71 -21.75 18.09
C CYS A 222 -7.02 -22.35 17.52
N VAL A 223 -7.33 -23.62 17.80
CA VAL A 223 -8.49 -24.36 17.24
C VAL A 223 -9.82 -23.64 17.49
N GLN A 224 -9.94 -22.92 18.59
CA GLN A 224 -11.15 -22.14 18.90
C GLN A 224 -11.49 -21.10 17.80
N PHE A 225 -10.52 -20.70 16.98
CA PHE A 225 -10.69 -19.73 15.89
C PHE A 225 -10.92 -20.38 14.53
N ALA A 226 -10.87 -21.72 14.41
CA ALA A 226 -10.99 -22.42 13.13
C ALA A 226 -12.37 -22.23 12.46
N ALA A 227 -13.44 -22.05 13.25
CA ALA A 227 -14.80 -21.92 12.72
C ALA A 227 -15.04 -20.56 12.04
N LYS A 228 -14.34 -19.51 12.48
CA LYS A 228 -14.49 -18.13 11.97
C LYS A 228 -13.20 -17.37 12.19
N LEU A 229 -12.64 -16.83 11.11
CA LEU A 229 -11.59 -15.84 11.19
C LEU A 229 -12.22 -14.48 11.48
N ASP A 230 -11.87 -13.89 12.61
CA ASP A 230 -12.17 -12.50 12.93
C ASP A 230 -10.87 -11.69 12.99
N TRP A 231 -10.94 -10.47 12.46
CA TRP A 231 -9.79 -9.57 12.30
C TRP A 231 -9.59 -8.69 13.53
N ASN A 232 -9.40 -9.35 14.67
CA ASN A 232 -9.04 -8.70 15.93
C ASN A 232 -8.06 -9.59 16.70
N ASP A 233 -7.37 -9.02 17.67
CA ASP A 233 -6.35 -9.72 18.47
C ASP A 233 -6.87 -10.33 19.79
N ASN A 234 -8.20 -10.33 19.98
CA ASN A 234 -8.80 -10.93 21.17
C ASN A 234 -8.54 -12.44 21.26
N GLY A 235 -8.14 -12.91 22.42
CA GLY A 235 -7.90 -14.31 22.67
C GLY A 235 -6.59 -14.86 22.12
N ILE A 236 -5.78 -14.04 21.46
CA ILE A 236 -4.41 -14.41 21.06
C ILE A 236 -3.53 -14.37 22.32
N PRO A 237 -2.79 -15.46 22.66
CA PRO A 237 -2.04 -15.54 23.90
C PRO A 237 -0.83 -14.59 23.94
N ASP A 238 -0.47 -14.13 25.15
CA ASP A 238 0.66 -13.20 25.33
C ASP A 238 1.99 -13.81 24.89
N THR A 239 2.16 -15.13 24.96
CA THR A 239 3.33 -15.84 24.43
C THR A 239 3.49 -15.62 22.93
N TRP A 240 2.38 -15.61 22.16
CA TRP A 240 2.42 -15.30 20.74
C TRP A 240 2.67 -13.83 20.48
N ARG A 241 2.05 -12.94 21.26
CA ARG A 241 2.26 -11.47 21.14
C ARG A 241 3.72 -11.10 21.39
N GLN A 242 4.37 -11.73 22.39
CA GLN A 242 5.79 -11.52 22.64
C GLN A 242 6.64 -12.09 21.51
N HIS A 243 6.34 -13.29 21.03
CA HIS A 243 7.04 -13.90 19.89
C HIS A 243 6.93 -13.04 18.61
N TYR A 244 5.74 -12.47 18.36
CA TYR A 244 5.56 -11.48 17.30
C TYR A 244 6.50 -10.28 17.47
N LEU A 245 6.52 -9.66 18.65
CA LEU A 245 7.37 -8.49 18.91
C LEU A 245 8.85 -8.82 18.73
N ASP A 246 9.29 -9.97 19.20
CA ASP A 246 10.69 -10.43 19.09
C ASP A 246 11.11 -10.58 17.62
N ARG A 247 10.23 -11.15 16.78
CA ARG A 247 10.48 -11.29 15.34
C ARG A 247 10.50 -9.95 14.62
N MET A 248 9.57 -9.06 14.95
CA MET A 248 9.54 -7.70 14.36
C MET A 248 10.73 -6.87 14.78
N THR A 249 11.18 -6.99 16.02
CA THR A 249 12.40 -6.34 16.51
C THR A 249 13.65 -6.86 15.76
N ASP A 250 13.76 -8.18 15.57
CA ASP A 250 14.86 -8.80 14.80
C ASP A 250 14.90 -8.30 13.35
N LEU A 251 13.71 -8.19 12.70
CA LEU A 251 13.57 -7.65 11.35
C LEU A 251 14.00 -6.18 11.29
N ILE A 252 13.50 -5.35 12.21
CA ILE A 252 13.82 -3.92 12.26
C ILE A 252 15.32 -3.72 12.48
N ASP A 253 15.92 -4.44 13.43
CA ASP A 253 17.34 -4.31 13.76
C ASP A 253 18.24 -4.73 12.59
N LYS A 254 17.88 -5.81 11.89
CA LYS A 254 18.68 -6.34 10.77
C LYS A 254 18.60 -5.48 9.52
N TYR A 255 17.40 -5.01 9.16
CA TYR A 255 17.18 -4.39 7.85
C TYR A 255 16.86 -2.91 7.90
N GLN A 256 16.58 -2.35 9.08
CA GLN A 256 16.39 -0.91 9.27
C GLN A 256 15.52 -0.30 8.13
N PRO A 257 14.28 -0.79 7.97
CA PRO A 257 13.45 -0.42 6.81
C PRO A 257 13.03 1.05 6.85
N ASP A 258 12.94 1.68 5.68
CA ASP A 258 12.35 3.02 5.55
C ASP A 258 10.82 2.97 5.67
N LEU A 259 10.21 1.81 5.51
CA LEU A 259 8.78 1.60 5.67
C LEU A 259 8.54 0.21 6.26
N LEU A 260 7.80 0.15 7.36
CA LEU A 260 7.24 -1.07 7.92
C LEU A 260 5.72 -1.05 7.72
N TYR A 261 5.24 -1.98 6.94
CA TYR A 261 3.82 -2.14 6.65
C TYR A 261 3.23 -3.25 7.51
N THR A 262 2.12 -2.97 8.19
CA THR A 262 1.29 -3.98 8.86
C THR A 262 -0.02 -4.14 8.13
N ASP A 263 -0.39 -5.38 7.81
CA ASP A 263 -1.68 -5.71 7.23
C ASP A 263 -2.78 -5.69 8.31
N GLY A 264 -3.40 -4.55 8.50
CA GLY A 264 -4.46 -4.33 9.48
C GLY A 264 -4.21 -3.17 10.43
N HIS A 265 -4.63 -3.32 11.69
CA HIS A 265 -4.45 -2.36 12.76
C HIS A 265 -3.10 -2.51 13.46
N LEU A 266 -2.77 -1.56 14.35
CA LEU A 266 -1.61 -1.68 15.26
C LEU A 266 -1.77 -2.92 16.14
N PRO A 267 -0.92 -3.96 15.99
CA PRO A 267 -1.16 -5.24 16.63
C PRO A 267 -0.95 -5.19 18.14
N PHE A 268 -1.87 -5.80 18.89
CA PHE A 268 -1.69 -6.09 20.33
C PHE A 268 -1.41 -4.86 21.20
N GLU A 269 -1.89 -3.70 20.80
CA GLU A 269 -1.75 -2.41 21.48
C GLU A 269 -0.35 -2.18 22.08
N GLU A 270 -0.06 -2.70 23.27
CA GLU A 270 1.23 -2.51 23.96
C GLU A 270 2.43 -3.02 23.14
N TYR A 271 2.31 -4.18 22.51
CA TYR A 271 3.38 -4.79 21.72
C TYR A 271 3.61 -4.02 20.41
N GLY A 272 2.54 -3.61 19.74
CA GLY A 272 2.61 -2.76 18.55
C GLY A 272 3.20 -1.39 18.84
N LEU A 273 2.83 -0.78 19.97
CA LEU A 273 3.44 0.49 20.41
C LEU A 273 4.94 0.34 20.68
N LYS A 274 5.39 -0.78 21.26
CA LYS A 274 6.81 -1.08 21.42
C LYS A 274 7.53 -1.21 20.09
N MET A 275 6.92 -1.94 19.14
CA MET A 275 7.46 -2.12 17.80
C MET A 275 7.62 -0.79 17.06
N VAL A 276 6.59 0.05 17.04
CA VAL A 276 6.62 1.35 16.34
C VAL A 276 7.62 2.30 17.00
N ALA A 277 7.65 2.38 18.32
CA ALA A 277 8.65 3.18 19.04
C ALA A 277 10.06 2.72 18.71
N HIS A 278 10.30 1.42 18.64
CA HIS A 278 11.59 0.84 18.28
C HIS A 278 11.98 1.24 16.84
N LEU A 279 11.09 1.06 15.87
CA LEU A 279 11.31 1.46 14.48
C LEU A 279 11.73 2.94 14.36
N TYR A 280 10.99 3.83 15.01
CA TYR A 280 11.28 5.27 14.95
C TYR A 280 12.58 5.63 15.66
N ASN A 281 12.90 4.99 16.78
CA ASN A 281 14.16 5.20 17.51
C ASN A 281 15.38 4.71 16.72
N VAL A 282 15.28 3.53 16.09
CA VAL A 282 16.32 3.01 15.19
C VAL A 282 16.55 3.96 14.03
N SER A 283 15.46 4.41 13.39
CA SER A 283 15.54 5.37 12.30
C SER A 283 16.19 6.68 12.73
N ALA A 284 15.79 7.22 13.87
CA ALA A 284 16.37 8.47 14.39
C ALA A 284 17.86 8.35 14.70
N GLN A 285 18.30 7.21 15.24
CA GLN A 285 19.73 6.95 15.48
C GLN A 285 20.55 6.96 14.19
N LEU A 286 20.02 6.40 13.13
CA LEU A 286 20.67 6.34 11.81
C LEU A 286 20.72 7.69 11.10
N HIS A 287 19.75 8.57 11.37
CA HIS A 287 19.54 9.82 10.62
C HIS A 287 19.76 11.08 11.49
N GLY A 288 20.66 10.99 12.48
CA GLY A 288 21.05 12.16 13.27
C GLY A 288 19.93 12.79 14.09
N GLY A 289 19.00 11.98 14.55
CA GLY A 289 17.85 12.37 15.37
C GLY A 289 16.57 12.59 14.59
N GLN A 290 16.56 12.46 13.27
CA GLN A 290 15.37 12.57 12.44
C GLN A 290 14.79 11.19 12.13
N VAL A 291 13.46 11.05 12.21
CA VAL A 291 12.80 9.81 11.79
C VAL A 291 12.55 9.85 10.30
N GLU A 292 13.20 8.95 9.59
CA GLU A 292 13.03 8.74 8.15
C GLU A 292 12.18 7.50 7.82
N SER A 293 11.89 6.67 8.81
CA SER A 293 11.04 5.49 8.65
C SER A 293 9.56 5.80 8.81
N ILE A 294 8.73 4.99 8.15
CA ILE A 294 7.27 5.06 8.15
C ILE A 294 6.73 3.76 8.72
N TYR A 295 5.71 3.87 9.56
CA TYR A 295 4.84 2.77 9.93
C TYR A 295 3.46 2.99 9.32
N THR A 296 2.87 1.95 8.72
CA THR A 296 1.52 2.01 8.15
C THR A 296 0.53 1.17 8.94
N SER A 297 -0.71 1.66 9.05
CA SER A 297 -1.86 0.92 9.58
C SER A 297 -3.08 1.19 8.69
N LYS A 298 -3.97 0.20 8.57
CA LYS A 298 -5.25 0.34 7.84
C LYS A 298 -6.36 0.96 8.70
N GLU A 299 -6.08 1.16 9.99
CA GLU A 299 -7.06 1.74 10.91
C GLU A 299 -6.85 3.23 11.12
N ASN A 300 -7.90 4.00 10.80
CA ASN A 300 -7.86 5.44 10.97
C ASN A 300 -7.64 5.86 12.44
N SER A 301 -8.16 5.09 13.39
CA SER A 301 -7.96 5.32 14.81
C SER A 301 -6.49 5.28 15.24
N ASP A 302 -5.66 4.49 14.57
CA ASP A 302 -4.22 4.42 14.85
C ASP A 302 -3.48 5.65 14.32
N CYS A 303 -3.85 6.13 13.12
CA CYS A 303 -3.09 7.15 12.40
C CYS A 303 -3.65 8.57 12.52
N ALA A 304 -4.95 8.74 12.82
CA ALA A 304 -5.60 10.05 12.91
C ALA A 304 -4.96 11.00 13.94
N ILE A 305 -4.35 10.44 14.97
CA ILE A 305 -3.63 11.18 16.01
C ILE A 305 -2.16 11.49 15.64
N GLY A 306 -1.73 11.12 14.43
CA GLY A 306 -0.39 11.41 13.92
C GLY A 306 0.69 10.41 14.33
N THR A 307 0.35 9.18 14.67
CA THR A 307 1.30 8.14 15.07
C THR A 307 1.84 7.29 13.94
N CYS A 308 1.16 7.29 12.79
CA CYS A 308 1.49 6.47 11.63
C CYS A 308 0.94 7.06 10.33
N LEU A 309 1.23 6.40 9.22
CA LEU A 309 0.66 6.67 7.90
C LEU A 309 -0.57 5.78 7.69
N LEU A 310 -1.71 6.37 7.33
CA LEU A 310 -2.90 5.61 6.96
C LEU A 310 -2.71 4.93 5.61
N ASP A 311 -3.04 3.65 5.54
CA ASP A 311 -3.05 2.85 4.33
C ASP A 311 -4.47 2.37 4.02
N HIS A 312 -4.86 2.40 2.75
CA HIS A 312 -6.16 1.90 2.26
C HIS A 312 -5.95 0.74 1.30
N GLU A 313 -6.29 -0.47 1.72
CA GLU A 313 -6.20 -1.63 0.85
C GLU A 313 -7.19 -1.53 -0.31
N ARG A 314 -6.67 -1.59 -1.54
CA ARG A 314 -7.47 -1.46 -2.78
C ARG A 314 -8.47 -0.31 -2.66
N GLY A 315 -8.01 0.79 -2.05
CA GLY A 315 -8.88 1.88 -1.66
C GLY A 315 -8.47 3.23 -2.21
N VAL A 316 -9.40 4.16 -2.23
CA VAL A 316 -9.17 5.55 -2.62
C VAL A 316 -9.86 6.49 -1.65
N SER A 317 -9.31 7.70 -1.52
CA SER A 317 -9.92 8.78 -0.78
C SER A 317 -11.10 9.41 -1.56
N ASP A 318 -12.04 9.97 -0.86
CA ASP A 318 -13.19 10.70 -1.42
C ASP A 318 -12.82 12.10 -1.93
N GLY A 319 -11.68 12.65 -1.49
CA GLY A 319 -11.18 13.96 -1.88
C GLY A 319 -9.73 14.17 -1.48
N ILE A 320 -9.30 15.43 -1.47
CA ILE A 320 -7.95 15.78 -1.02
C ILE A 320 -7.86 15.56 0.49
N ALA A 321 -7.05 14.57 0.88
CA ALA A 321 -6.79 14.28 2.29
C ALA A 321 -5.86 15.35 2.91
N ALA A 322 -6.15 15.72 4.15
CA ALA A 322 -5.33 16.71 4.88
C ALA A 322 -3.92 16.18 5.17
N ASN A 323 -3.81 14.89 5.51
CA ASN A 323 -2.55 14.20 5.74
C ASN A 323 -2.19 13.32 4.54
N PRO A 324 -0.89 13.07 4.29
CA PRO A 324 -0.48 12.05 3.35
C PRO A 324 -1.05 10.69 3.75
N TRP A 325 -1.31 9.85 2.77
CA TRP A 325 -1.81 8.49 2.94
C TRP A 325 -1.22 7.58 1.85
N GLN A 326 -1.39 6.29 2.00
CA GLN A 326 -1.02 5.30 1.00
C GLN A 326 -2.24 4.50 0.58
N THR A 327 -2.23 4.01 -0.63
CA THR A 327 -3.03 2.85 -1.01
C THR A 327 -2.12 1.75 -1.50
N ASP A 328 -2.38 0.56 -1.02
CA ASP A 328 -1.81 -0.66 -1.55
C ASP A 328 -2.82 -1.35 -2.47
N THR A 329 -2.36 -1.78 -3.62
CA THR A 329 -3.16 -2.60 -4.54
C THR A 329 -2.27 -3.51 -5.37
N CYS A 330 -2.88 -4.43 -6.08
CA CYS A 330 -2.21 -5.42 -6.91
C CYS A 330 -2.65 -5.28 -8.37
N ILE A 331 -1.75 -5.55 -9.31
CA ILE A 331 -2.15 -5.65 -10.71
C ILE A 331 -3.05 -6.86 -10.97
N GLY A 332 -2.90 -7.94 -10.19
CA GLY A 332 -3.69 -9.17 -10.24
C GLY A 332 -4.19 -9.61 -8.86
N GLN A 333 -3.92 -10.83 -8.45
CA GLN A 333 -4.07 -11.31 -7.07
C GLN A 333 -2.82 -10.97 -6.24
N TRP A 334 -2.92 -11.01 -4.92
CA TRP A 334 -1.79 -10.70 -4.05
C TRP A 334 -0.63 -11.69 -4.27
N HIS A 335 -0.87 -12.99 -4.14
CA HIS A 335 0.07 -14.02 -4.59
C HIS A 335 -0.27 -14.46 -6.02
N TYR A 336 0.73 -14.85 -6.77
CA TYR A 336 0.60 -15.25 -8.17
C TYR A 336 -0.40 -16.40 -8.38
N LYS A 337 -1.28 -16.23 -9.38
CA LYS A 337 -2.18 -17.28 -9.87
C LYS A 337 -2.00 -17.45 -11.37
N ARG A 338 -1.77 -18.69 -11.83
CA ARG A 338 -1.67 -18.97 -13.27
C ARG A 338 -2.94 -18.54 -14.02
N GLY A 339 -2.75 -17.86 -15.13
CA GLY A 339 -3.86 -17.44 -15.99
C GLY A 339 -4.75 -16.37 -15.38
N GLN A 340 -4.30 -15.67 -14.34
CA GLN A 340 -5.03 -14.52 -13.79
C GLN A 340 -5.09 -13.37 -14.79
N LYS A 341 -6.07 -12.50 -14.59
CA LYS A 341 -6.19 -11.26 -15.36
C LYS A 341 -5.48 -10.13 -14.61
N TYR A 342 -4.76 -9.32 -15.35
CA TYR A 342 -4.06 -8.17 -14.78
C TYR A 342 -4.76 -6.84 -15.10
N LYS A 343 -4.60 -5.86 -14.21
CA LYS A 343 -4.91 -4.47 -14.51
C LYS A 343 -4.04 -3.99 -15.67
N THR A 344 -4.63 -3.30 -16.61
CA THR A 344 -3.89 -2.67 -17.71
C THR A 344 -3.06 -1.49 -17.17
N SER A 345 -2.00 -1.11 -17.88
CA SER A 345 -1.23 0.10 -17.59
C SER A 345 -2.12 1.35 -17.52
N LYS A 346 -3.17 1.45 -18.36
CA LYS A 346 -4.18 2.52 -18.30
C LYS A 346 -4.86 2.55 -16.93
N LYS A 347 -5.34 1.41 -16.43
CA LYS A 347 -6.01 1.34 -15.12
C LYS A 347 -5.07 1.74 -13.98
N VAL A 348 -3.81 1.32 -14.04
CA VAL A 348 -2.78 1.69 -13.05
C VAL A 348 -2.51 3.20 -13.07
N ILE A 349 -2.37 3.80 -14.25
CA ILE A 349 -2.13 5.24 -14.37
C ILE A 349 -3.33 6.06 -13.91
N ASP A 350 -4.55 5.60 -14.19
CA ASP A 350 -5.78 6.21 -13.68
C ASP A 350 -5.79 6.23 -12.14
N LEU A 351 -5.43 5.10 -11.52
CA LEU A 351 -5.30 5.01 -10.07
C LEU A 351 -4.19 5.94 -9.54
N LEU A 352 -2.99 5.88 -10.13
CA LEU A 352 -1.85 6.68 -9.70
C LEU A 352 -2.17 8.18 -9.73
N THR A 353 -2.73 8.67 -10.83
CA THR A 353 -3.05 10.10 -10.98
C THR A 353 -4.16 10.54 -10.02
N ASP A 354 -5.19 9.71 -9.83
CA ASP A 354 -6.27 9.98 -8.87
C ASP A 354 -5.75 10.02 -7.42
N ILE A 355 -4.94 9.04 -7.03
CA ILE A 355 -4.34 8.94 -5.69
C ILE A 355 -3.44 10.14 -5.41
N VAL A 356 -2.53 10.46 -6.33
CA VAL A 356 -1.56 11.56 -6.14
C VAL A 356 -2.28 12.92 -6.09
N SER A 357 -3.32 13.13 -6.90
CA SER A 357 -4.14 14.33 -6.87
C SER A 357 -4.90 14.51 -5.55
N LYS A 358 -5.05 13.46 -4.75
CA LYS A 358 -5.73 13.42 -3.45
C LYS A 358 -4.76 13.34 -2.26
N ASN A 359 -3.47 13.66 -2.45
CA ASN A 359 -2.41 13.63 -1.44
C ASN A 359 -1.92 12.22 -1.05
N GLY A 360 -2.18 11.22 -1.87
CA GLY A 360 -1.79 9.83 -1.62
C GLY A 360 -0.53 9.39 -2.36
N ASN A 361 -0.03 8.21 -1.96
CA ASN A 361 0.98 7.42 -2.66
C ASN A 361 0.39 6.08 -3.07
N LEU A 362 0.79 5.57 -4.22
CA LEU A 362 0.44 4.24 -4.69
C LEU A 362 1.56 3.25 -4.37
N LEU A 363 1.25 2.16 -3.66
CA LEU A 363 2.07 0.97 -3.52
C LEU A 363 1.46 -0.15 -4.36
N LEU A 364 2.13 -0.52 -5.45
CA LEU A 364 1.60 -1.45 -6.45
C LEU A 364 2.31 -2.79 -6.40
N ASN A 365 1.56 -3.86 -6.09
CA ASN A 365 2.09 -5.21 -6.08
C ASN A 365 2.15 -5.83 -7.47
N PHE A 366 3.31 -6.41 -7.77
CA PHE A 366 3.52 -7.35 -8.87
C PHE A 366 3.70 -8.76 -8.27
N PRO A 367 2.72 -9.67 -8.46
CA PRO A 367 2.72 -10.98 -7.82
C PRO A 367 3.67 -11.94 -8.54
N LEU A 368 4.90 -12.04 -8.07
CA LEU A 368 5.92 -12.90 -8.70
C LEU A 368 5.53 -14.38 -8.70
N PRO A 369 5.71 -15.09 -9.85
CA PRO A 369 5.65 -16.55 -9.93
C PRO A 369 6.68 -17.24 -9.03
N ASN A 370 6.57 -18.55 -8.88
CA ASN A 370 7.56 -19.38 -8.18
C ASN A 370 8.99 -19.19 -8.70
N SER A 371 9.14 -18.97 -10.01
CA SER A 371 10.43 -18.73 -10.64
C SER A 371 11.16 -17.49 -10.11
N GLY A 372 10.41 -16.47 -9.73
CA GLY A 372 10.94 -15.16 -9.37
C GLY A 372 11.17 -14.21 -10.55
N GLU A 373 10.64 -14.54 -11.74
CA GLU A 373 10.59 -13.65 -12.91
C GLU A 373 9.15 -13.17 -13.11
N LEU A 374 8.98 -11.94 -13.61
CA LEU A 374 7.69 -11.47 -14.09
C LEU A 374 7.23 -12.27 -15.31
N ASP A 375 5.96 -12.59 -15.41
CA ASP A 375 5.40 -13.17 -16.62
C ASP A 375 5.22 -12.11 -17.73
N ILE A 376 4.84 -12.56 -18.92
CA ILE A 376 4.74 -11.68 -20.11
C ILE A 376 3.65 -10.60 -19.93
N GLU A 377 2.55 -10.90 -19.25
CA GLU A 377 1.47 -9.96 -19.05
C GLU A 377 1.80 -8.93 -17.97
N GLU A 378 2.50 -9.35 -16.91
CA GLU A 378 3.07 -8.45 -15.91
C GLU A 378 4.07 -7.49 -16.56
N MET A 379 4.96 -8.01 -17.41
CA MET A 379 5.91 -7.19 -18.15
C MET A 379 5.21 -6.19 -19.09
N ASN A 380 4.16 -6.59 -19.80
CA ASN A 380 3.40 -5.68 -20.65
C ASN A 380 2.77 -4.53 -19.84
N THR A 381 2.24 -4.82 -18.66
CA THR A 381 1.70 -3.79 -17.75
C THR A 381 2.81 -2.86 -17.27
N LEU A 382 3.94 -3.41 -16.85
CA LEU A 382 5.10 -2.64 -16.36
C LEU A 382 5.70 -1.75 -17.45
N ASP A 383 5.82 -2.25 -18.68
CA ASP A 383 6.32 -1.50 -19.84
C ASP A 383 5.41 -0.34 -20.21
N GLY A 384 4.09 -0.54 -20.15
CA GLY A 384 3.12 0.53 -20.34
C GLY A 384 3.20 1.64 -19.28
N ILE A 385 3.38 1.26 -18.01
CA ILE A 385 3.64 2.20 -16.91
C ILE A 385 4.95 2.95 -17.17
N THR A 386 6.01 2.21 -17.53
CA THR A 386 7.33 2.78 -17.83
C THR A 386 7.28 3.83 -18.93
N ALA A 387 6.60 3.52 -20.03
CA ALA A 387 6.46 4.42 -21.17
C ALA A 387 5.73 5.72 -20.79
N TRP A 388 4.64 5.60 -20.02
CA TRP A 388 3.89 6.78 -19.57
C TRP A 388 4.69 7.62 -18.56
N MET A 389 5.33 6.99 -17.58
CA MET A 389 6.11 7.68 -16.55
C MET A 389 7.36 8.37 -17.13
N ALA A 390 7.97 7.82 -18.15
CA ALA A 390 9.12 8.47 -18.84
C ALA A 390 8.78 9.87 -19.37
N VAL A 391 7.52 10.11 -19.71
CA VAL A 391 7.02 11.39 -20.24
C VAL A 391 6.40 12.26 -19.14
N ASN A 392 5.59 11.66 -18.27
CA ASN A 392 4.66 12.41 -17.43
C ASN A 392 5.07 12.54 -15.95
N SER A 393 6.18 11.93 -15.56
CA SER A 393 6.59 11.84 -14.15
C SER A 393 6.92 13.18 -13.49
N GLU A 394 7.20 14.23 -14.26
CA GLU A 394 7.39 15.59 -13.74
C GLU A 394 6.14 16.08 -12.99
N GLY A 395 4.94 15.74 -13.48
CA GLY A 395 3.68 16.06 -12.82
C GLY A 395 3.34 15.18 -11.61
N ILE A 396 4.12 14.11 -11.39
CA ILE A 396 3.89 13.16 -10.28
C ILE A 396 4.80 13.49 -9.08
N TYR A 397 6.15 13.49 -9.28
CA TYR A 397 7.09 13.55 -8.16
C TYR A 397 7.28 14.96 -7.60
N GLY A 398 7.35 15.02 -6.26
CA GLY A 398 7.58 16.30 -5.56
C GLY A 398 6.44 17.28 -5.71
N THR A 399 5.27 16.83 -6.18
CA THR A 399 4.06 17.64 -6.31
C THR A 399 3.17 17.54 -5.08
N ARG A 400 2.19 18.42 -5.01
CA ARG A 400 1.11 18.42 -4.00
C ARG A 400 -0.23 18.50 -4.73
N PRO A 401 -1.34 18.13 -4.10
CA PRO A 401 -2.65 18.40 -4.67
C PRO A 401 -2.79 19.88 -5.01
N TRP A 402 -3.46 20.17 -6.12
CA TRP A 402 -3.88 21.52 -6.41
C TRP A 402 -5.10 21.89 -5.56
N LYS A 403 -5.80 22.99 -5.86
CA LYS A 403 -6.99 23.48 -5.13
C LYS A 403 -8.16 22.48 -5.18
N ILE A 404 -8.24 21.69 -6.25
CA ILE A 404 -9.15 20.56 -6.41
C ILE A 404 -8.37 19.37 -6.96
N TYR A 405 -8.84 18.15 -6.66
CA TYR A 405 -8.16 16.95 -7.14
C TYR A 405 -8.44 16.66 -8.62
N GLY A 406 -9.58 17.12 -9.14
CA GLY A 406 -9.94 16.86 -10.52
C GLY A 406 -11.28 17.48 -10.92
N GLU A 407 -11.60 17.31 -12.19
CA GLU A 407 -12.91 17.63 -12.80
C GLU A 407 -13.30 16.53 -13.79
N GLY A 408 -14.52 16.60 -14.26
CA GLY A 408 -15.08 15.64 -15.25
C GLY A 408 -16.16 14.72 -14.66
N PRO A 409 -16.65 13.78 -15.47
CA PRO A 409 -17.73 12.87 -15.07
C PRO A 409 -17.44 12.02 -13.85
N SER A 410 -16.19 11.58 -13.70
CA SER A 410 -15.77 10.71 -12.57
C SER A 410 -15.86 11.41 -11.22
N THR A 411 -15.68 12.73 -11.16
CA THR A 411 -15.77 13.49 -9.89
C THR A 411 -17.20 13.63 -9.36
N LYS A 412 -18.20 13.29 -10.17
CA LYS A 412 -19.63 13.28 -9.79
C LYS A 412 -20.05 11.98 -9.11
N VAL A 413 -19.20 10.96 -9.16
CA VAL A 413 -19.44 9.68 -8.48
C VAL A 413 -19.00 9.82 -7.03
N LYS A 414 -19.93 9.65 -6.10
CA LYS A 414 -19.61 9.67 -4.66
C LYS A 414 -18.91 8.35 -4.30
N ILE A 415 -17.67 8.45 -3.86
CA ILE A 415 -16.91 7.37 -3.26
C ILE A 415 -16.78 7.70 -1.78
N VAL A 416 -16.97 6.72 -0.91
CA VAL A 416 -16.65 6.86 0.51
C VAL A 416 -15.22 6.38 0.68
N ALA A 417 -14.36 7.20 1.30
CA ALA A 417 -12.99 6.82 1.60
C ALA A 417 -12.91 5.53 2.41
N GLY A 418 -11.95 4.67 2.12
CA GLY A 418 -11.75 3.41 2.82
C GLY A 418 -11.22 2.29 1.95
N ASN A 419 -11.17 1.09 2.52
CA ASN A 419 -10.66 -0.10 1.87
C ASN A 419 -11.65 -0.67 0.83
N PHE A 420 -11.13 -1.42 -0.16
CA PHE A 420 -11.88 -2.19 -1.15
C PHE A 420 -12.93 -1.38 -1.93
N ASN A 421 -12.59 -0.16 -2.32
CA ASN A 421 -13.47 0.70 -3.09
C ASN A 421 -12.91 1.11 -4.47
N GLU A 422 -11.70 0.65 -4.85
CA GLU A 422 -11.07 0.99 -6.13
C GLU A 422 -11.91 0.56 -7.35
N ASP A 423 -12.64 -0.57 -7.24
CA ASP A 423 -13.50 -1.08 -8.32
C ASP A 423 -14.78 -0.28 -8.49
N LYS A 424 -15.12 0.59 -7.54
CA LYS A 424 -16.25 1.52 -7.66
C LYS A 424 -15.91 2.72 -8.54
N GLN A 425 -14.62 2.94 -8.82
CA GLN A 425 -14.19 3.98 -9.76
C GLN A 425 -14.45 3.52 -11.19
N LYS A 426 -15.16 4.37 -11.93
CA LYS A 426 -15.28 4.20 -13.39
C LYS A 426 -13.91 4.44 -14.03
N ASP A 427 -13.69 3.81 -15.18
CA ASP A 427 -12.52 4.12 -16.01
C ASP A 427 -12.57 5.59 -16.41
N LEU A 428 -11.42 6.25 -16.27
CA LEU A 428 -11.29 7.66 -16.60
C LEU A 428 -11.18 7.84 -18.13
N THR A 429 -11.72 8.93 -18.61
CA THR A 429 -11.77 9.27 -20.04
C THR A 429 -11.11 10.61 -20.32
N ALA A 430 -11.01 11.01 -21.59
CA ALA A 430 -10.49 12.31 -21.98
C ALA A 430 -11.30 13.52 -21.43
N GLU A 431 -12.48 13.28 -20.88
CA GLU A 431 -13.30 14.28 -20.20
C GLU A 431 -12.94 14.44 -18.72
N ASP A 432 -12.18 13.49 -18.17
CA ASP A 432 -11.71 13.52 -16.79
C ASP A 432 -10.31 14.12 -16.69
N VAL A 433 -10.13 15.05 -15.77
CA VAL A 433 -8.84 15.67 -15.48
C VAL A 433 -8.49 15.47 -14.02
N ARG A 434 -7.21 15.21 -13.74
CA ARG A 434 -6.65 15.20 -12.38
C ARG A 434 -5.59 16.29 -12.27
N PHE A 435 -5.42 16.85 -11.07
CA PHE A 435 -4.53 17.99 -10.87
C PHE A 435 -3.50 17.74 -9.79
N THR A 436 -2.28 18.12 -10.08
CA THR A 436 -1.22 18.35 -9.09
C THR A 436 -0.59 19.72 -9.33
N ALA A 437 0.17 20.20 -8.35
CA ALA A 437 0.89 21.46 -8.47
C ALA A 437 2.27 21.39 -7.82
N LYS A 438 3.17 22.19 -8.37
CA LYS A 438 4.50 22.44 -7.81
C LYS A 438 4.88 23.90 -8.06
N ASN A 439 5.04 24.67 -6.98
CA ASN A 439 5.22 26.13 -7.06
C ASN A 439 4.06 26.80 -7.87
N SER A 440 4.38 27.59 -8.89
CA SER A 440 3.39 28.21 -9.78
C SER A 440 2.97 27.34 -10.97
N THR A 441 3.42 26.10 -11.03
CA THR A 441 3.10 25.18 -12.12
C THR A 441 1.96 24.23 -11.70
N ILE A 442 0.93 24.15 -12.52
CA ILE A 442 -0.17 23.22 -12.42
C ILE A 442 0.03 22.13 -13.47
N TYR A 443 -0.08 20.88 -13.07
CA TYR A 443 -0.11 19.72 -13.97
C TYR A 443 -1.54 19.22 -14.07
N ALA A 444 -2.11 19.29 -15.28
CA ALA A 444 -3.44 18.77 -15.59
C ALA A 444 -3.31 17.47 -16.38
N PHE A 445 -3.57 16.36 -15.72
CA PHE A 445 -3.61 15.03 -16.33
C PHE A 445 -4.98 14.83 -17.00
N VAL A 446 -5.01 14.90 -18.32
CA VAL A 446 -6.21 14.55 -19.11
C VAL A 446 -6.18 13.04 -19.35
N MET A 447 -7.20 12.34 -18.84
CA MET A 447 -7.15 10.90 -18.65
C MET A 447 -7.56 10.09 -19.91
N GLY A 448 -7.17 10.57 -21.06
CA GLY A 448 -7.32 9.99 -22.37
C GLY A 448 -6.80 10.93 -23.44
N TRP A 449 -6.96 10.57 -24.72
CA TRP A 449 -6.60 11.42 -25.83
C TRP A 449 -7.85 12.17 -26.34
N PRO A 450 -7.95 13.51 -26.19
CA PRO A 450 -9.02 14.28 -26.77
C PRO A 450 -8.93 14.32 -28.31
N GLU A 451 -10.03 14.13 -29.02
CA GLU A 451 -10.03 14.07 -30.49
C GLU A 451 -9.56 15.37 -31.17
N LYS A 452 -9.94 16.52 -30.62
CA LYS A 452 -9.65 17.83 -31.22
C LYS A 452 -8.94 18.77 -30.27
N ALA A 453 -9.40 18.86 -29.04
CA ALA A 453 -8.85 19.75 -28.04
C ALA A 453 -9.11 19.25 -26.63
N ALA A 454 -8.11 19.40 -25.75
CA ALA A 454 -8.31 19.27 -24.33
C ALA A 454 -9.00 20.54 -23.80
N VAL A 455 -10.01 20.35 -22.94
CA VAL A 455 -10.71 21.44 -22.28
C VAL A 455 -10.61 21.24 -20.77
N VAL A 456 -10.10 22.26 -20.07
CA VAL A 456 -9.91 22.22 -18.61
C VAL A 456 -10.65 23.43 -18.02
N ASN A 457 -11.88 23.18 -17.54
CA ASN A 457 -12.78 24.26 -17.08
C ASN A 457 -12.26 24.91 -15.79
N ALA A 458 -11.65 24.14 -14.90
CA ALA A 458 -11.08 24.66 -13.66
C ALA A 458 -9.99 25.71 -13.87
N LEU A 459 -9.40 25.75 -15.06
CA LEU A 459 -8.35 26.71 -15.43
C LEU A 459 -8.87 27.95 -16.20
N GLY A 460 -10.19 28.17 -16.22
CA GLY A 460 -10.78 29.40 -16.77
C GLY A 460 -10.57 30.62 -15.88
N LEU A 461 -10.59 31.82 -16.50
CA LEU A 461 -10.48 33.09 -15.77
C LEU A 461 -11.69 33.31 -14.82
N GLY A 462 -12.89 32.85 -15.25
CA GLY A 462 -14.11 32.88 -14.44
C GLY A 462 -14.22 31.72 -13.45
N SER A 463 -13.24 30.82 -13.38
CA SER A 463 -13.30 29.67 -12.50
C SER A 463 -13.22 30.07 -11.02
N PRO A 464 -14.10 29.52 -10.14
CA PRO A 464 -14.02 29.74 -8.70
C PRO A 464 -12.71 29.25 -8.08
N GLN A 465 -11.98 28.41 -8.79
CA GLN A 465 -10.66 27.91 -8.35
C GLN A 465 -9.58 28.99 -8.42
N GLY A 466 -9.78 30.04 -9.20
CA GLY A 466 -8.84 31.18 -9.30
C GLY A 466 -7.44 30.72 -9.71
N ALA A 467 -7.34 30.03 -10.85
CA ALA A 467 -6.04 29.58 -11.37
C ALA A 467 -5.12 30.74 -11.77
N GLY A 468 -5.69 31.94 -11.98
CA GLY A 468 -4.94 33.08 -12.44
C GLY A 468 -4.74 33.08 -13.97
N LYS A 469 -3.98 34.09 -14.44
CA LYS A 469 -3.64 34.18 -15.85
C LYS A 469 -2.58 33.12 -16.19
N ILE A 470 -2.83 32.34 -17.21
CA ILE A 470 -1.89 31.38 -17.75
C ILE A 470 -0.85 32.12 -18.58
N LEU A 471 0.41 31.81 -18.33
CA LEU A 471 1.58 32.36 -19.04
C LEU A 471 2.07 31.41 -20.13
N LYS A 472 2.05 30.09 -19.85
CA LYS A 472 2.57 29.08 -20.76
C LYS A 472 1.82 27.76 -20.58
N VAL A 473 1.67 27.03 -21.67
CA VAL A 473 1.15 25.65 -21.68
C VAL A 473 2.07 24.77 -22.50
N GLU A 474 2.47 23.65 -21.95
CA GLU A 474 3.24 22.61 -22.62
C GLU A 474 2.48 21.29 -22.56
N LEU A 475 2.49 20.53 -23.64
CA LEU A 475 2.06 19.13 -23.67
C LEU A 475 3.31 18.28 -23.44
N LEU A 476 3.39 17.61 -22.28
CA LEU A 476 4.55 16.75 -21.99
C LEU A 476 4.65 15.63 -23.03
N GLY A 477 5.84 15.43 -23.61
CA GLY A 477 6.09 14.49 -24.70
C GLY A 477 5.63 14.95 -26.08
N GLY A 478 4.98 16.11 -26.17
CA GLY A 478 4.62 16.72 -27.46
C GLY A 478 5.83 17.31 -28.19
N ARG A 479 5.70 17.45 -29.50
CA ARG A 479 6.72 18.12 -30.33
C ARG A 479 6.32 19.57 -30.58
N GLY A 480 7.12 20.51 -30.07
CA GLY A 480 6.90 21.94 -30.27
C GLY A 480 5.79 22.54 -29.41
N ASP A 481 5.47 23.80 -29.65
CA ASP A 481 4.49 24.56 -28.91
C ASP A 481 3.05 24.13 -29.29
N VAL A 482 2.20 23.99 -28.28
CA VAL A 482 0.76 23.74 -28.51
C VAL A 482 0.01 25.05 -28.64
N LYS A 483 -1.02 25.10 -29.50
CA LYS A 483 -1.93 26.25 -29.56
C LYS A 483 -2.94 26.13 -28.44
N TRP A 484 -3.07 27.21 -27.69
CA TRP A 484 -4.02 27.27 -26.57
C TRP A 484 -4.64 28.64 -26.41
N ARG A 485 -5.77 28.67 -25.72
CA ARG A 485 -6.43 29.92 -25.28
C ARG A 485 -7.02 29.70 -23.89
N GLN A 486 -7.02 30.77 -23.11
CA GLN A 486 -7.74 30.84 -21.83
C GLN A 486 -8.85 31.88 -21.97
N ASP A 487 -10.06 31.51 -21.58
CA ASP A 487 -11.21 32.41 -21.46
C ASP A 487 -11.89 32.18 -20.09
N ASP A 488 -13.03 32.83 -19.86
CA ASP A 488 -13.76 32.68 -18.59
C ASP A 488 -14.23 31.23 -18.35
N ALA A 489 -14.51 30.48 -19.40
CA ALA A 489 -15.02 29.10 -19.31
C ALA A 489 -13.93 28.05 -19.07
N GLY A 490 -12.68 28.31 -19.47
CA GLY A 490 -11.60 27.31 -19.30
C GLY A 490 -10.33 27.58 -20.09
N LEU A 491 -9.39 26.67 -19.91
CA LEU A 491 -8.24 26.48 -20.78
C LEU A 491 -8.61 25.50 -21.88
N ARG A 492 -8.38 25.87 -23.14
CA ARG A 492 -8.54 25.03 -24.31
C ARG A 492 -7.21 24.88 -25.03
N VAL A 493 -6.76 23.63 -25.22
CA VAL A 493 -5.51 23.28 -25.89
C VAL A 493 -5.82 22.43 -27.12
N GLU A 494 -5.42 22.90 -28.29
CA GLU A 494 -5.57 22.15 -29.55
C GLU A 494 -4.62 20.95 -29.54
N MET A 495 -5.15 19.77 -29.82
CA MET A 495 -4.33 18.56 -29.85
C MET A 495 -3.56 18.45 -31.17
N PRO A 496 -2.29 18.02 -31.13
CA PRO A 496 -1.55 17.73 -32.34
C PRO A 496 -2.19 16.58 -33.12
N ALA A 497 -1.93 16.51 -34.41
CA ALA A 497 -2.44 15.45 -35.27
C ALA A 497 -1.87 14.07 -34.91
N GLU A 498 -0.63 14.03 -34.41
CA GLU A 498 0.04 12.80 -33.94
C GLU A 498 -0.38 12.50 -32.51
N LYS A 499 -1.01 11.37 -32.29
CA LYS A 499 -1.36 10.87 -30.96
C LYS A 499 -0.13 10.36 -30.24
N ILE A 500 0.16 10.89 -29.05
CA ILE A 500 1.37 10.55 -28.28
C ILE A 500 1.11 9.53 -27.16
N SER A 501 -0.14 9.28 -26.78
CA SER A 501 -0.48 8.35 -25.72
C SER A 501 -1.93 7.85 -25.86
N ASP A 502 -2.13 6.57 -25.56
CA ASP A 502 -3.46 5.96 -25.42
C ASP A 502 -4.00 5.98 -23.98
N VAL A 503 -3.10 6.24 -23.02
CA VAL A 503 -3.42 6.14 -21.59
C VAL A 503 -3.93 7.46 -21.03
N GLY A 504 -3.26 8.55 -21.34
CA GLY A 504 -3.53 9.90 -20.87
C GLY A 504 -2.34 10.80 -21.10
N ILE A 505 -2.57 12.12 -21.06
CA ILE A 505 -1.56 13.13 -21.32
C ILE A 505 -1.48 14.12 -20.16
N THR A 506 -0.37 14.84 -20.07
CA THR A 506 -0.18 15.89 -19.07
C THR A 506 0.04 17.22 -19.73
N LEU A 507 -0.79 18.19 -19.38
CA LEU A 507 -0.58 19.61 -19.68
C LEU A 507 0.17 20.24 -18.49
N LYS A 508 1.34 20.78 -18.74
CA LYS A 508 2.10 21.60 -17.81
C LYS A 508 1.70 23.05 -18.03
N VAL A 509 1.14 23.68 -16.99
CA VAL A 509 0.54 25.01 -17.07
C VAL A 509 1.24 25.94 -16.07
N GLU A 510 1.93 26.96 -16.57
CA GLU A 510 2.56 27.97 -15.75
C GLU A 510 1.59 29.17 -15.61
N THR A 511 1.42 29.63 -14.36
CA THR A 511 0.52 30.76 -14.03
C THR A 511 1.29 31.95 -13.48
N ALA A 512 0.66 33.12 -13.57
CA ALA A 512 1.23 34.38 -13.07
C ALA A 512 1.37 34.40 -11.54
#